data_0943cfd9e2b776b0b2d3eff2d40e9fad
#
_entry.id   0943cfd9e2b776b0b2d3eff2d40e9fad
#
_cell.length_a   1.000
_cell.length_b   1.000
_cell.length_c   1.000
_cell.angle_alpha   90.00
_cell.angle_beta   90.00
_cell.angle_gamma   90.00
#
_symmetry.space_group_name_H-M   'P 1'
#
loop_
_entity.id
_entity.type
_entity.pdbx_description
1 polymer ?
#
loop_
_entity_poly.entity_id
_entity_poly.type
_entity_poly.pdbx_seq_one_letter_code
_entity_poly.pdbx_strand_id
1 'polypeptide(L)'
;MKGQETRGFQSEVKQLLHLMIHSLYSNKEIFLRELISNASDAADKLRFRALSNPDLYQGDGELRVRISVDRDNRTLTLSDNGIGMTREEVIENLGTIAKSGTKAFLESLGSDQAKDSQLIGQFGVGFYSAFIVADKVTVRTRAAGASADQGVFWESTGEGDYTIADIEKADRGTEITLHLREGEEDFLDDWRLRNIIGKYSDHIALPVEILSSEGEEGEKKWEKINKAQALWTCNKADISDEEYQEFYKHIAHDFSDPLIWSHNRVEGKQEYTSLLYIPAKAPWDLFNRDHKHGLKLYVQRVFIMDDAEQFMPNYLRFVRGLVDSNDLPLNVSRELLQDSRITQNLRAALTKRVLQMLEKLAKDDVDAYQTFWQQFGQVLKEGPAEDFANREAIAKLLRFASTHNDNALQTVSLDDYIGRMKEGQEKIYYITADSYAAAANSPHLELLRKKGIEVLLLSDRIDEWMMSYLTEYDAKFFQSVSKKDEALEKLADEGDSEAQKEADKALEPFVERVKTLLGERVKEVRLTHRLTDTPAVVSTDGDEMTTQMAKLFAAAGQQVPEVKYIFELNPEHPLVQRAAEQQEDDRFAQWIDLLLDQALLAERGTLEDPNQFIKRVNALLLA
;
A
#
# COMPACT_ATOMS: atom_id res chain seq x y z
N MET A 1 38.65 -38.71 13.08
CA MET A 1 39.42 -38.14 11.95
C MET A 1 40.81 -37.78 12.49
N LYS A 2 41.89 -38.39 11.95
CA LYS A 2 43.24 -37.98 12.33
C LYS A 2 43.59 -36.69 11.53
N GLY A 3 43.93 -35.60 12.25
CA GLY A 3 44.38 -34.33 11.64
C GLY A 3 43.32 -33.24 11.51
N GLN A 4 42.24 -33.25 12.30
CA GLN A 4 41.28 -32.13 12.29
C GLN A 4 41.89 -30.97 13.11
N GLU A 5 42.14 -29.86 12.42
CA GLU A 5 42.63 -28.61 13.00
C GLU A 5 41.58 -27.52 12.77
N THR A 6 41.22 -26.78 13.82
CA THR A 6 40.35 -25.62 13.72
C THR A 6 41.22 -24.37 13.63
N ARG A 7 41.08 -23.59 12.54
CA ARG A 7 41.79 -22.33 12.35
C ARG A 7 40.79 -21.18 12.34
N GLY A 8 41.16 -20.06 12.94
CA GLY A 8 40.41 -18.79 12.83
C GLY A 8 40.61 -18.17 11.44
N PHE A 9 39.55 -17.48 10.95
CA PHE A 9 39.66 -16.65 9.73
C PHE A 9 40.59 -15.46 10.01
N GLN A 10 41.42 -15.08 9.05
CA GLN A 10 42.19 -13.84 9.05
C GLN A 10 41.51 -12.84 8.14
N SER A 11 41.54 -11.53 8.49
CA SER A 11 40.90 -10.47 7.71
C SER A 11 41.95 -9.51 7.15
N GLU A 12 41.80 -9.15 5.90
CA GLU A 12 42.49 -8.04 5.22
C GLU A 12 41.73 -6.73 5.54
N VAL A 13 42.19 -5.96 6.52
CA VAL A 13 41.53 -4.76 7.02
C VAL A 13 41.27 -3.73 5.93
N LYS A 14 42.24 -3.52 5.02
CA LYS A 14 42.14 -2.59 3.90
C LYS A 14 41.02 -2.97 2.94
N GLN A 15 40.89 -4.25 2.59
CA GLN A 15 39.83 -4.75 1.70
C GLN A 15 38.45 -4.69 2.38
N LEU A 16 38.38 -4.98 3.67
CA LEU A 16 37.13 -4.84 4.42
C LEU A 16 36.64 -3.39 4.46
N LEU A 17 37.52 -2.44 4.73
CA LEU A 17 37.19 -0.99 4.69
C LEU A 17 36.73 -0.59 3.29
N HIS A 18 37.44 -1.02 2.25
CA HIS A 18 37.08 -0.74 0.86
C HIS A 18 35.68 -1.26 0.51
N LEU A 19 35.33 -2.50 0.91
CA LEU A 19 34.01 -3.06 0.72
C LEU A 19 32.93 -2.29 1.50
N MET A 20 33.21 -1.89 2.73
CA MET A 20 32.29 -1.12 3.55
C MET A 20 32.05 0.28 2.97
N ILE A 21 33.08 0.94 2.48
CA ILE A 21 33.00 2.29 1.90
C ILE A 21 32.27 2.28 0.55
N HIS A 22 32.57 1.30 -0.32
CA HIS A 22 32.13 1.34 -1.72
C HIS A 22 30.97 0.40 -2.06
N SER A 23 30.63 -0.58 -1.20
CA SER A 23 29.61 -1.60 -1.53
C SER A 23 28.47 -1.69 -0.52
N LEU A 24 28.62 -1.11 0.67
CA LEU A 24 27.62 -1.23 1.74
C LEU A 24 26.43 -0.29 1.53
N TYR A 25 26.68 0.89 0.99
CA TYR A 25 25.69 1.96 0.86
C TYR A 25 25.42 2.27 -0.61
N SER A 26 24.14 2.31 -0.99
CA SER A 26 23.70 2.63 -2.35
C SER A 26 23.62 4.13 -2.61
N ASN A 27 23.43 4.93 -1.55
CA ASN A 27 23.28 6.39 -1.62
C ASN A 27 24.35 7.09 -0.77
N LYS A 28 25.12 7.99 -1.39
CA LYS A 28 26.18 8.76 -0.71
C LYS A 28 25.64 9.67 0.41
N GLU A 29 24.43 10.20 0.30
CA GLU A 29 23.80 11.08 1.31
C GLU A 29 23.77 10.47 2.72
N ILE A 30 23.83 9.16 2.81
CA ILE A 30 23.75 8.40 4.06
C ILE A 30 24.88 8.75 5.03
N PHE A 31 26.05 9.22 4.54
CA PHE A 31 27.14 9.63 5.44
C PHE A 31 26.67 10.67 6.45
N LEU A 32 25.88 11.65 6.01
CA LEU A 32 25.40 12.72 6.90
C LEU A 32 24.37 12.19 7.89
N ARG A 33 23.47 11.32 7.45
CA ARG A 33 22.52 10.62 8.33
C ARG A 33 23.24 9.87 9.46
N GLU A 34 24.26 9.09 9.12
CA GLU A 34 25.00 8.28 10.09
C GLU A 34 25.78 9.16 11.08
N LEU A 35 26.41 10.23 10.61
CA LEU A 35 27.15 11.14 11.49
C LEU A 35 26.22 11.90 12.45
N ILE A 36 25.07 12.37 11.96
CA ILE A 36 24.07 13.03 12.82
C ILE A 36 23.47 12.04 13.82
N SER A 37 23.22 10.80 13.40
CA SER A 37 22.73 9.73 14.29
C SER A 37 23.74 9.42 15.40
N ASN A 38 25.02 9.35 15.08
CA ASN A 38 26.08 9.16 16.07
C ASN A 38 26.16 10.33 17.08
N ALA A 39 25.99 11.57 16.59
CA ALA A 39 25.94 12.75 17.44
C ALA A 39 24.70 12.74 18.37
N SER A 40 23.55 12.27 17.87
CA SER A 40 22.33 12.06 18.68
C SER A 40 22.57 11.01 19.77
N ASP A 41 23.21 9.89 19.44
CA ASP A 41 23.57 8.87 20.43
C ASP A 41 24.53 9.43 21.50
N ALA A 42 25.49 10.27 21.10
CA ALA A 42 26.41 10.92 22.04
C ALA A 42 25.69 11.88 23.00
N ALA A 43 24.69 12.61 22.50
CA ALA A 43 23.84 13.48 23.30
C ALA A 43 22.98 12.69 24.29
N ASP A 44 22.35 11.59 23.84
CA ASP A 44 21.51 10.76 24.70
C ASP A 44 22.31 10.02 25.78
N LYS A 45 23.52 9.55 25.47
CA LYS A 45 24.45 9.01 26.46
C LYS A 45 24.84 10.05 27.53
N LEU A 46 25.04 11.30 27.11
CA LEU A 46 25.30 12.39 28.06
C LEU A 46 24.08 12.66 28.94
N ARG A 47 22.90 12.80 28.34
CA ARG A 47 21.63 12.96 29.10
C ARG A 47 21.47 11.88 30.15
N PHE A 48 21.69 10.63 29.77
CA PHE A 48 21.55 9.48 30.67
C PHE A 48 22.56 9.55 31.83
N ARG A 49 23.86 9.78 31.56
CA ARG A 49 24.88 9.90 32.58
C ARG A 49 24.68 11.14 33.47
N ALA A 50 24.16 12.21 32.91
CA ALA A 50 23.91 13.46 33.63
C ALA A 50 22.73 13.36 34.62
N LEU A 51 21.86 12.35 34.50
CA LEU A 51 20.81 12.06 35.50
C LEU A 51 21.42 11.77 36.88
N SER A 52 22.58 11.14 36.94
CA SER A 52 23.31 10.87 38.18
C SER A 52 24.44 11.86 38.46
N ASN A 53 24.91 12.60 37.47
CA ASN A 53 25.97 13.59 37.59
C ASN A 53 25.75 14.81 36.67
N PRO A 54 24.95 15.82 37.08
CA PRO A 54 24.64 17.00 36.27
C PRO A 54 25.85 17.85 35.87
N ASP A 55 26.96 17.75 36.60
CA ASP A 55 28.20 18.51 36.32
C ASP A 55 28.83 18.13 34.96
N LEU A 56 28.44 16.97 34.41
CA LEU A 56 28.85 16.53 33.06
C LEU A 56 28.44 17.50 31.97
N TYR A 57 27.37 18.28 32.16
CA TYR A 57 26.98 19.34 31.22
C TYR A 57 27.98 20.51 31.14
N GLN A 58 28.83 20.68 32.15
CA GLN A 58 29.88 21.74 32.18
C GLN A 58 29.32 23.14 31.86
N GLY A 59 28.10 23.44 32.29
CA GLY A 59 27.42 24.71 32.06
C GLY A 59 26.73 24.88 30.70
N ASP A 60 26.86 23.91 29.77
CA ASP A 60 26.17 23.90 28.47
C ASP A 60 25.23 22.70 28.40
N GLY A 61 23.99 22.89 28.87
CA GLY A 61 22.93 21.87 28.85
C GLY A 61 22.13 21.82 27.55
N GLU A 62 22.31 22.76 26.64
CA GLU A 62 21.61 22.79 25.34
C GLU A 62 22.36 21.92 24.33
N LEU A 63 21.96 20.67 24.23
CA LEU A 63 22.56 19.71 23.30
C LEU A 63 22.15 20.00 21.85
N ARG A 64 23.13 19.95 20.94
CA ARG A 64 22.95 20.29 19.52
C ARG A 64 24.03 19.67 18.64
N VAL A 65 23.73 19.63 17.35
CA VAL A 65 24.71 19.36 16.29
C VAL A 65 24.89 20.63 15.47
N ARG A 66 26.11 20.96 15.13
CA ARG A 66 26.47 22.09 14.28
C ARG A 66 27.22 21.64 13.05
N ILE A 67 26.82 22.15 11.89
CA ILE A 67 27.41 21.83 10.60
C ILE A 67 27.90 23.12 9.96
N SER A 68 29.15 23.13 9.54
CA SER A 68 29.76 24.23 8.82
C SER A 68 30.55 23.74 7.63
N VAL A 69 30.64 24.55 6.59
CA VAL A 69 31.40 24.26 5.37
C VAL A 69 32.49 25.32 5.16
N ASP A 70 33.64 24.85 4.67
CA ASP A 70 34.73 25.70 4.15
C ASP A 70 34.98 25.29 2.70
N ARG A 71 34.50 26.12 1.77
CA ARG A 71 34.61 25.86 0.33
C ARG A 71 36.05 25.96 -0.18
N ASP A 72 36.86 26.84 0.40
CA ASP A 72 38.24 27.04 -0.03
C ASP A 72 39.12 25.84 0.29
N ASN A 73 38.90 25.20 1.43
CA ASN A 73 39.58 23.99 1.86
C ASN A 73 38.84 22.70 1.52
N ARG A 74 37.67 22.80 0.88
CA ARG A 74 36.77 21.67 0.58
C ARG A 74 36.48 20.79 1.80
N THR A 75 36.16 21.43 2.94
CA THR A 75 35.85 20.70 4.16
C THR A 75 34.42 20.91 4.61
N LEU A 76 33.82 19.85 5.13
CA LEU A 76 32.57 19.86 5.86
C LEU A 76 32.86 19.41 7.28
N THR A 77 32.46 20.23 8.26
CA THR A 77 32.67 19.96 9.68
C THR A 77 31.34 19.78 10.38
N LEU A 78 31.21 18.66 11.09
CA LEU A 78 30.09 18.36 11.97
C LEU A 78 30.60 18.30 13.40
N SER A 79 29.96 19.04 14.31
CA SER A 79 30.31 19.04 15.73
C SER A 79 29.08 18.80 16.61
N ASP A 80 29.24 17.99 17.65
CA ASP A 80 28.27 17.80 18.73
C ASP A 80 28.89 18.25 20.08
N ASN A 81 28.02 18.62 21.00
CA ASN A 81 28.39 18.87 22.40
C ASN A 81 27.88 17.74 23.33
N GLY A 82 27.88 16.49 22.83
CA GLY A 82 27.51 15.28 23.54
C GLY A 82 28.58 14.80 24.53
N ILE A 83 28.55 13.48 24.81
CA ILE A 83 29.43 12.86 25.82
C ILE A 83 30.91 12.89 25.45
N GLY A 84 31.27 13.00 24.16
CA GLY A 84 32.65 12.89 23.68
C GLY A 84 33.28 11.52 23.92
N MET A 85 34.60 11.43 23.73
CA MET A 85 35.37 10.18 23.90
C MET A 85 36.69 10.42 24.58
N THR A 86 37.11 9.47 25.44
CA THR A 86 38.48 9.38 25.95
C THR A 86 39.42 8.82 24.88
N ARG A 87 40.72 8.85 25.10
CA ARG A 87 41.73 8.28 24.21
C ARG A 87 41.50 6.76 23.99
N GLU A 88 41.21 6.05 25.06
CA GLU A 88 40.91 4.61 25.02
C GLU A 88 39.65 4.33 24.21
N GLU A 89 38.61 5.13 24.41
CA GLU A 89 37.35 5.02 23.65
C GLU A 89 37.55 5.33 22.15
N VAL A 90 38.41 6.30 21.79
CA VAL A 90 38.77 6.58 20.40
C VAL A 90 39.46 5.39 19.74
N ILE A 91 40.47 4.80 20.42
CA ILE A 91 41.20 3.62 19.94
C ILE A 91 40.21 2.46 19.78
N GLU A 92 39.33 2.27 20.73
CA GLU A 92 38.38 1.15 20.75
C GLU A 92 37.26 1.30 19.71
N ASN A 93 36.65 2.48 19.60
CA ASN A 93 35.46 2.71 18.76
C ASN A 93 35.78 3.15 17.32
N LEU A 94 36.86 3.89 17.08
CA LEU A 94 37.28 4.35 15.76
C LEU A 94 38.42 3.50 15.19
N GLY A 95 39.19 2.86 16.04
CA GLY A 95 40.29 1.97 15.64
C GLY A 95 39.90 0.52 15.42
N THR A 96 38.66 0.12 15.76
CA THR A 96 38.17 -1.24 15.58
C THR A 96 36.93 -1.23 14.68
N ILE A 97 37.03 -1.86 13.50
CA ILE A 97 35.94 -1.94 12.53
C ILE A 97 34.80 -2.82 13.09
N ALA A 98 33.55 -2.37 12.87
CA ALA A 98 32.33 -3.03 13.35
C ALA A 98 32.22 -3.16 14.89
N LYS A 99 32.92 -2.29 15.62
CA LYS A 99 32.74 -2.15 17.07
C LYS A 99 31.86 -0.95 17.39
N SER A 100 30.80 -1.17 18.15
CA SER A 100 29.85 -0.12 18.52
C SER A 100 29.95 0.21 19.99
N GLY A 101 30.39 1.43 20.31
CA GLY A 101 30.34 1.97 21.67
C GLY A 101 28.91 2.20 22.17
N THR A 102 27.94 2.32 21.25
CA THR A 102 26.51 2.38 21.57
C THR A 102 25.99 1.02 22.02
N LYS A 103 26.38 -0.06 21.35
CA LYS A 103 26.03 -1.42 21.75
C LYS A 103 26.61 -1.78 23.12
N ALA A 104 27.88 -1.48 23.33
CA ALA A 104 28.54 -1.70 24.61
C ALA A 104 27.89 -0.91 25.76
N PHE A 105 27.44 0.32 25.49
CA PHE A 105 26.70 1.13 26.44
C PHE A 105 25.32 0.51 26.77
N LEU A 106 24.57 0.06 25.77
CA LEU A 106 23.28 -0.62 25.95
C LEU A 106 23.42 -1.89 26.78
N GLU A 107 24.45 -2.69 26.55
CA GLU A 107 24.75 -3.91 27.32
C GLU A 107 25.12 -3.61 28.78
N SER A 108 25.60 -2.40 29.08
CA SER A 108 25.90 -1.94 30.45
C SER A 108 24.66 -1.48 31.24
N LEU A 109 23.54 -1.23 30.56
CA LEU A 109 22.27 -0.82 31.14
C LEU A 109 21.46 -2.02 31.62
N GLY A 110 20.59 -1.83 32.61
CA GLY A 110 19.59 -2.85 32.96
C GLY A 110 18.55 -3.03 31.84
N SER A 111 17.90 -4.20 31.79
CA SER A 111 16.95 -4.57 30.72
C SER A 111 15.87 -3.53 30.45
N ASP A 112 15.38 -2.86 31.49
CA ASP A 112 14.31 -1.86 31.35
C ASP A 112 14.87 -0.51 30.87
N GLN A 113 16.06 -0.10 31.37
CA GLN A 113 16.74 1.12 30.93
C GLN A 113 17.27 1.03 29.50
N ALA A 114 17.68 -0.17 29.06
CA ALA A 114 18.11 -0.39 27.67
C ALA A 114 16.95 -0.25 26.69
N LYS A 115 15.73 -0.63 27.07
CA LYS A 115 14.51 -0.45 26.23
C LYS A 115 14.09 1.01 26.10
N ASP A 116 14.25 1.79 27.17
CA ASP A 116 13.91 3.20 27.17
C ASP A 116 14.96 4.06 26.44
N SER A 117 16.14 3.51 26.16
CA SER A 117 17.20 4.21 25.45
C SER A 117 16.96 4.20 23.94
N GLN A 118 16.99 5.37 23.32
CA GLN A 118 16.73 5.56 21.87
C GLN A 118 18.01 5.61 21.05
N LEU A 119 19.00 4.76 21.38
CA LEU A 119 20.31 4.76 20.76
C LEU A 119 20.32 3.97 19.45
N ILE A 120 20.82 4.58 18.37
CA ILE A 120 20.68 4.15 16.98
C ILE A 120 21.90 3.34 16.51
N GLY A 121 23.11 3.75 16.86
CA GLY A 121 24.39 3.28 16.30
C GLY A 121 24.86 1.91 16.77
N GLN A 122 24.10 0.83 16.54
CA GLN A 122 24.39 -0.51 17.07
C GLN A 122 25.42 -1.32 16.27
N PHE A 123 25.62 -1.02 14.97
CA PHE A 123 26.46 -1.84 14.07
C PHE A 123 27.95 -1.46 14.07
N GLY A 124 28.32 -0.25 14.52
CA GLY A 124 29.71 0.21 14.56
C GLY A 124 30.35 0.44 13.20
N VAL A 125 29.55 0.64 12.15
CA VAL A 125 30.03 0.86 10.77
C VAL A 125 29.64 2.21 10.20
N GLY A 126 28.63 2.88 10.78
CA GLY A 126 28.09 4.14 10.27
C GLY A 126 29.13 5.27 10.13
N PHE A 127 30.09 5.36 11.05
CA PHE A 127 31.17 6.35 10.98
C PHE A 127 31.98 6.24 9.67
N TYR A 128 32.27 5.03 9.21
CA TYR A 128 33.08 4.83 8.01
C TYR A 128 32.39 5.26 6.72
N SER A 129 31.07 5.52 6.75
CA SER A 129 30.35 6.11 5.61
C SER A 129 30.91 7.50 5.23
N ALA A 130 31.56 8.20 6.16
CA ALA A 130 32.25 9.46 5.90
C ALA A 130 33.28 9.35 4.76
N PHE A 131 33.96 8.20 4.61
CA PHE A 131 34.92 7.95 3.56
C PHE A 131 34.31 7.72 2.17
N ILE A 132 33.00 7.63 2.05
CA ILE A 132 32.32 7.62 0.74
C ILE A 132 32.57 8.95 0.01
N VAL A 133 32.52 10.05 0.75
CA VAL A 133 32.62 11.43 0.22
C VAL A 133 33.95 12.11 0.55
N ALA A 134 34.72 11.59 1.52
CA ALA A 134 35.95 12.19 1.98
C ALA A 134 37.17 11.30 1.65
N ASP A 135 38.27 11.92 1.26
CA ASP A 135 39.58 11.26 1.11
C ASP A 135 40.38 11.25 2.42
N LYS A 136 40.00 12.12 3.38
CA LYS A 136 40.56 12.19 4.72
C LYS A 136 39.50 12.62 5.73
N VAL A 137 39.49 12.00 6.89
CA VAL A 137 38.59 12.33 8.02
C VAL A 137 39.46 12.65 9.24
N THR A 138 39.20 13.80 9.88
CA THR A 138 39.81 14.16 11.15
C THR A 138 38.75 14.26 12.24
N VAL A 139 39.07 13.76 13.43
CA VAL A 139 38.20 13.80 14.61
C VAL A 139 38.94 14.48 15.77
N ARG A 140 38.27 15.42 16.39
CA ARG A 140 38.73 16.09 17.63
C ARG A 140 37.66 15.88 18.69
N THR A 141 38.01 15.22 19.78
CA THR A 141 37.01 14.87 20.80
C THR A 141 37.56 15.07 22.20
N ARG A 142 36.67 15.37 23.15
CA ARG A 142 36.96 15.39 24.58
C ARG A 142 35.75 14.85 25.35
N ALA A 143 36.00 13.88 26.21
CA ALA A 143 34.99 13.30 27.06
C ALA A 143 34.41 14.30 28.07
N ALA A 144 33.11 14.22 28.35
CA ALA A 144 32.48 14.99 29.42
C ALA A 144 33.10 14.66 30.78
N GLY A 145 33.41 15.69 31.57
CA GLY A 145 34.10 15.57 32.84
C GLY A 145 35.64 15.54 32.75
N ALA A 146 36.23 15.41 31.56
CA ALA A 146 37.66 15.51 31.33
C ALA A 146 38.12 16.96 31.29
N SER A 147 39.42 17.23 31.63
CA SER A 147 40.04 18.56 31.53
C SER A 147 40.40 18.91 30.07
N ALA A 148 40.64 20.19 29.78
CA ALA A 148 40.87 20.66 28.41
C ALA A 148 42.12 20.05 27.75
N ASP A 149 43.12 19.68 28.50
CA ASP A 149 44.35 19.02 28.05
C ASP A 149 44.20 17.52 27.75
N GLN A 150 43.02 16.93 28.05
CA GLN A 150 42.67 15.55 27.74
C GLN A 150 41.86 15.40 26.43
N GLY A 151 41.96 16.37 25.54
CA GLY A 151 41.42 16.27 24.19
C GLY A 151 42.20 15.27 23.33
N VAL A 152 41.55 14.65 22.39
CA VAL A 152 42.12 13.63 21.51
C VAL A 152 41.91 14.03 20.06
N PHE A 153 42.95 13.93 19.26
CA PHE A 153 42.95 14.06 17.81
C PHE A 153 43.10 12.68 17.18
N TRP A 154 42.32 12.40 16.18
CA TRP A 154 42.39 11.20 15.37
C TRP A 154 42.25 11.57 13.88
N GLU A 155 43.03 10.92 13.01
CA GLU A 155 43.01 11.17 11.56
C GLU A 155 43.24 9.87 10.81
N SER A 156 42.50 9.68 9.73
CA SER A 156 42.70 8.57 8.79
C SER A 156 42.29 8.95 7.35
N THR A 157 42.91 8.29 6.39
CA THR A 157 42.52 8.31 4.97
C THR A 157 41.61 7.12 4.57
N GLY A 158 41.24 6.26 5.52
CA GLY A 158 40.43 5.05 5.24
C GLY A 158 41.21 3.91 4.60
N GLU A 159 42.55 3.97 4.57
CA GLU A 159 43.45 2.98 3.95
C GLU A 159 43.91 1.86 4.92
N GLY A 160 43.36 1.84 6.14
CA GLY A 160 43.62 0.78 7.12
C GLY A 160 44.50 1.20 8.29
N ASP A 161 45.00 2.41 8.31
CA ASP A 161 45.75 3.01 9.39
C ASP A 161 45.16 4.36 9.83
N TYR A 162 45.53 4.81 11.01
CA TYR A 162 45.15 6.08 11.58
C TYR A 162 46.24 6.65 12.46
N THR A 163 46.22 7.98 12.60
CA THR A 163 47.07 8.74 13.54
C THR A 163 46.26 9.20 14.73
N ILE A 164 46.80 9.08 15.94
CA ILE A 164 46.19 9.56 17.16
C ILE A 164 47.18 10.40 17.96
N ALA A 165 46.69 11.55 18.52
CA ALA A 165 47.49 12.45 19.32
C ALA A 165 46.64 13.07 20.44
N ASP A 166 47.29 13.50 21.51
CA ASP A 166 46.66 14.33 22.56
C ASP A 166 46.67 15.80 22.12
N ILE A 167 45.56 16.46 22.35
CA ILE A 167 45.38 17.88 22.01
C ILE A 167 44.71 18.65 23.15
N GLU A 168 44.83 19.96 23.13
CA GLU A 168 44.01 20.83 23.96
C GLU A 168 42.68 21.08 23.26
N LYS A 169 41.54 20.81 23.93
CA LYS A 169 40.18 21.07 23.45
C LYS A 169 39.32 21.61 24.58
N ALA A 170 38.93 22.89 24.45
CA ALA A 170 38.21 23.62 25.50
C ALA A 170 36.81 23.03 25.77
N ASP A 171 36.06 22.64 24.71
CA ASP A 171 34.69 22.18 24.82
C ASP A 171 34.64 20.66 24.81
N ARG A 172 33.65 20.07 25.53
CA ARG A 172 33.33 18.64 25.44
C ARG A 172 32.67 18.32 24.10
N GLY A 173 32.55 17.03 23.79
CA GLY A 173 31.88 16.52 22.58
C GLY A 173 32.87 16.22 21.47
N THR A 174 32.35 16.01 20.28
CA THR A 174 33.12 15.53 19.14
C THR A 174 32.95 16.45 17.93
N GLU A 175 34.06 16.75 17.26
CA GLU A 175 34.11 17.47 16.00
C GLU A 175 34.73 16.57 14.95
N ILE A 176 34.01 16.39 13.82
CA ILE A 176 34.41 15.54 12.69
C ILE A 176 34.55 16.45 11.47
N THR A 177 35.73 16.53 10.89
CA THR A 177 35.97 17.28 9.66
C THR A 177 36.24 16.31 8.51
N LEU A 178 35.44 16.41 7.47
CA LEU A 178 35.53 15.66 6.23
C LEU A 178 36.27 16.51 5.20
N HIS A 179 37.40 16.02 4.71
CA HIS A 179 38.11 16.60 3.56
C HIS A 179 37.51 15.93 2.31
N LEU A 180 36.64 16.67 1.61
CA LEU A 180 35.85 16.07 0.52
C LEU A 180 36.73 15.74 -0.69
N ARG A 181 36.40 14.61 -1.33
CA ARG A 181 37.03 14.19 -2.58
C ARG A 181 36.72 15.17 -3.69
N GLU A 182 37.58 15.22 -4.70
CA GLU A 182 37.28 15.92 -5.95
C GLU A 182 36.00 15.32 -6.60
N GLY A 183 35.05 16.19 -6.96
CA GLY A 183 33.75 15.81 -7.51
C GLY A 183 32.64 15.60 -6.47
N GLU A 184 32.91 15.84 -5.16
CA GLU A 184 31.91 15.77 -4.09
C GLU A 184 31.58 17.16 -3.49
N GLU A 185 31.92 18.24 -4.20
CA GLU A 185 31.72 19.63 -3.77
C GLU A 185 30.25 20.01 -3.60
N ASP A 186 29.32 19.25 -4.19
CA ASP A 186 27.87 19.42 -3.99
C ASP A 186 27.46 19.32 -2.52
N PHE A 187 28.22 18.60 -1.69
CA PHE A 187 27.99 18.52 -0.25
C PHE A 187 28.52 19.75 0.53
N LEU A 188 29.09 20.74 -0.15
CA LEU A 188 29.39 22.04 0.41
C LEU A 188 28.29 23.08 0.14
N ASP A 189 27.24 22.67 -0.58
CA ASP A 189 26.09 23.52 -0.86
C ASP A 189 25.07 23.48 0.29
N ASP A 190 24.70 24.68 0.79
CA ASP A 190 23.78 24.83 1.91
C ASP A 190 22.41 24.24 1.63
N TRP A 191 21.86 24.47 0.44
CA TRP A 191 20.56 23.93 0.05
C TRP A 191 20.58 22.38 0.00
N ARG A 192 21.67 21.81 -0.52
CA ARG A 192 21.85 20.35 -0.56
C ARG A 192 21.89 19.75 0.84
N LEU A 193 22.63 20.35 1.77
CA LEU A 193 22.72 19.90 3.15
C LEU A 193 21.36 19.99 3.87
N ARG A 194 20.64 21.11 3.68
CA ARG A 194 19.29 21.28 4.24
C ARG A 194 18.33 20.20 3.76
N ASN A 195 18.37 19.87 2.48
CA ASN A 195 17.52 18.79 1.92
C ASN A 195 17.86 17.43 2.52
N ILE A 196 19.13 17.10 2.66
CA ILE A 196 19.56 15.83 3.25
C ILE A 196 19.13 15.76 4.72
N ILE A 197 19.32 16.81 5.48
CA ILE A 197 18.94 16.85 6.90
C ILE A 197 17.42 16.80 7.06
N GLY A 198 16.68 17.57 6.26
CA GLY A 198 15.22 17.52 6.25
C GLY A 198 14.67 16.14 5.88
N LYS A 199 15.35 15.42 4.99
CA LYS A 199 14.94 14.06 4.59
C LYS A 199 15.21 13.02 5.69
N TYR A 200 16.42 12.99 6.24
CA TYR A 200 16.88 11.88 7.08
C TYR A 200 16.85 12.16 8.58
N SER A 201 16.91 13.42 9.01
CA SER A 201 17.16 13.82 10.39
C SER A 201 16.21 14.91 10.92
N ASP A 202 15.11 15.19 10.21
CA ASP A 202 14.15 16.24 10.58
C ASP A 202 13.54 16.02 11.98
N HIS A 203 13.34 14.77 12.36
CA HIS A 203 12.60 14.38 13.56
C HIS A 203 13.45 13.84 14.70
N ILE A 204 14.77 13.83 14.58
CA ILE A 204 15.63 13.46 15.72
C ILE A 204 15.47 14.47 16.85
N ALA A 205 15.52 14.01 18.10
CA ALA A 205 15.31 14.86 19.28
C ALA A 205 16.54 15.74 19.63
N LEU A 206 17.24 16.20 18.61
CA LEU A 206 18.45 17.01 18.74
C LEU A 206 18.41 18.12 17.68
N PRO A 207 18.53 19.40 18.07
CA PRO A 207 18.66 20.49 17.12
C PRO A 207 19.88 20.32 16.22
N VAL A 208 19.68 20.41 14.91
CA VAL A 208 20.74 20.47 13.90
C VAL A 208 20.80 21.89 13.36
N GLU A 209 21.95 22.52 13.51
CA GLU A 209 22.20 23.91 13.13
C GLU A 209 23.23 23.97 12.00
N ILE A 210 22.97 24.79 10.98
CA ILE A 210 23.92 25.11 9.91
C ILE A 210 24.42 26.56 10.11
N LEU A 211 25.70 26.78 9.84
CA LEU A 211 26.29 28.10 9.82
C LEU A 211 25.92 28.80 8.51
N SER A 212 24.88 29.63 8.53
CA SER A 212 24.43 30.41 7.38
C SER A 212 25.25 31.69 7.19
N SER A 213 25.50 32.04 5.92
CA SER A 213 26.12 33.29 5.51
C SER A 213 25.11 34.39 5.14
N GLU A 214 23.81 34.14 5.28
CA GLU A 214 22.71 35.04 4.90
C GLU A 214 22.27 35.94 6.08
N GLY A 215 23.18 36.66 6.71
CA GLY A 215 22.83 37.77 7.60
C GLY A 215 22.96 39.12 6.90
N GLU A 216 22.15 40.11 7.29
CA GLU A 216 22.41 41.52 6.94
C GLU A 216 23.87 41.87 7.36
N GLU A 217 24.71 42.30 6.41
CA GLU A 217 26.14 42.60 6.58
C GLU A 217 27.13 41.43 6.63
N GLY A 218 26.75 40.17 6.23
CA GLY A 218 27.71 39.06 6.15
C GLY A 218 28.09 38.42 7.50
N GLU A 219 27.31 38.64 8.54
CA GLU A 219 27.46 37.96 9.82
C GLU A 219 27.05 36.49 9.72
N LYS A 220 27.95 35.58 10.06
CA LYS A 220 27.68 34.14 10.14
C LYS A 220 26.83 33.86 11.36
N LYS A 221 25.62 33.26 11.13
CA LYS A 221 24.69 32.90 12.20
C LYS A 221 24.35 31.42 12.14
N TRP A 222 24.26 30.78 13.30
CA TRP A 222 23.75 29.42 13.42
C TRP A 222 22.24 29.42 13.27
N GLU A 223 21.73 28.63 12.34
CA GLU A 223 20.31 28.47 12.05
C GLU A 223 19.90 27.03 12.28
N LYS A 224 18.87 26.81 13.12
CA LYS A 224 18.27 25.51 13.31
C LYS A 224 17.45 25.13 12.06
N ILE A 225 17.71 23.96 11.49
CA ILE A 225 17.15 23.53 10.21
C ILE A 225 16.24 22.30 10.29
N ASN A 226 16.24 21.57 11.40
CA ASN A 226 15.35 20.45 11.61
C ASN A 226 14.26 20.79 12.63
N LYS A 227 13.15 20.04 12.62
CA LYS A 227 12.07 20.20 13.58
C LYS A 227 12.49 19.81 14.99
N ALA A 228 13.42 18.88 15.11
CA ALA A 228 13.93 18.32 16.38
C ALA A 228 12.83 17.75 17.28
N GLN A 229 11.67 17.43 16.70
CA GLN A 229 10.54 16.83 17.38
C GLN A 229 9.79 15.92 16.41
N ALA A 230 9.47 14.73 16.85
CA ALA A 230 8.65 13.78 16.11
C ALA A 230 7.21 13.83 16.64
N LEU A 231 6.27 14.30 15.82
CA LEU A 231 4.86 14.43 16.20
C LEU A 231 4.30 13.13 16.79
N TRP A 232 4.65 12.00 16.17
CA TRP A 232 4.16 10.67 16.58
C TRP A 232 4.70 10.17 17.92
N THR A 233 5.66 10.87 18.52
CA THR A 233 6.17 10.56 19.86
C THR A 233 5.50 11.38 20.96
N CYS A 234 4.74 12.41 20.58
CA CYS A 234 3.99 13.25 21.51
C CYS A 234 2.74 12.50 22.03
N ASN A 235 2.23 12.93 23.19
CA ASN A 235 0.97 12.41 23.69
C ASN A 235 -0.17 12.88 22.78
N LYS A 236 -1.04 11.97 22.39
CA LYS A 236 -2.19 12.27 21.51
C LYS A 236 -3.08 13.40 22.01
N ALA A 237 -3.19 13.55 23.33
CA ALA A 237 -4.01 14.59 23.94
C ALA A 237 -3.43 16.00 23.75
N ASP A 238 -2.14 16.08 23.42
CA ASP A 238 -1.41 17.34 23.26
C ASP A 238 -1.24 17.75 21.80
N ILE A 239 -1.78 16.95 20.85
CA ILE A 239 -1.70 17.19 19.41
C ILE A 239 -3.09 17.59 18.90
N SER A 240 -3.20 18.74 18.26
CA SER A 240 -4.43 19.20 17.62
C SER A 240 -4.70 18.52 16.27
N ASP A 241 -5.93 18.58 15.80
CA ASP A 241 -6.32 18.05 14.49
C ASP A 241 -5.59 18.78 13.35
N GLU A 242 -5.37 20.09 13.49
CA GLU A 242 -4.62 20.91 12.56
C GLU A 242 -3.15 20.44 12.45
N GLU A 243 -2.51 20.10 13.57
CA GLU A 243 -1.15 19.57 13.57
C GLU A 243 -1.06 18.21 12.86
N TYR A 244 -2.05 17.31 13.04
CA TYR A 244 -2.13 16.06 12.30
C TYR A 244 -2.31 16.31 10.79
N GLN A 245 -3.15 17.24 10.38
CA GLN A 245 -3.41 17.58 8.99
C GLN A 245 -2.18 18.22 8.32
N GLU A 246 -1.53 19.17 8.98
CA GLU A 246 -0.31 19.79 8.46
C GLU A 246 0.84 18.78 8.34
N PHE A 247 0.95 17.88 9.31
CA PHE A 247 1.91 16.80 9.24
C PHE A 247 1.64 15.86 8.05
N TYR A 248 0.37 15.50 7.81
CA TYR A 248 -0.01 14.72 6.64
C TYR A 248 0.40 15.39 5.34
N LYS A 249 0.07 16.69 5.16
CA LYS A 249 0.44 17.44 3.95
C LYS A 249 1.94 17.41 3.70
N HIS A 250 2.72 17.52 4.78
CA HIS A 250 4.17 17.47 4.70
C HIS A 250 4.70 16.10 4.27
N ILE A 251 4.24 15.00 4.88
CA ILE A 251 4.79 13.66 4.61
C ILE A 251 4.24 13.03 3.33
N ALA A 252 3.00 13.35 2.96
CA ALA A 252 2.34 12.82 1.77
C ALA A 252 2.56 13.67 0.52
N HIS A 253 3.14 14.88 0.68
CA HIS A 253 3.25 15.90 -0.39
C HIS A 253 1.88 16.20 -1.03
N ASP A 254 0.83 16.19 -0.22
CA ASP A 254 -0.54 16.50 -0.60
C ASP A 254 -0.92 17.89 -0.04
N PHE A 255 -1.76 18.61 -0.76
CA PHE A 255 -2.25 19.93 -0.34
C PHE A 255 -3.65 19.87 0.28
N SER A 256 -4.30 18.70 0.22
CA SER A 256 -5.64 18.47 0.76
C SER A 256 -5.54 17.88 2.17
N ASP A 257 -6.57 18.10 2.99
CA ASP A 257 -6.67 17.43 4.27
C ASP A 257 -6.99 15.94 4.09
N PRO A 258 -6.52 15.06 4.98
CA PRO A 258 -6.88 13.65 4.96
C PRO A 258 -8.33 13.44 5.43
N LEU A 259 -9.00 12.38 4.98
CA LEU A 259 -10.35 12.02 5.43
C LEU A 259 -10.36 11.55 6.90
N ILE A 260 -9.36 10.78 7.27
CA ILE A 260 -9.22 10.23 8.63
C ILE A 260 -7.78 9.85 8.88
N TRP A 261 -7.38 9.86 10.15
CA TRP A 261 -6.07 9.36 10.58
C TRP A 261 -6.17 8.51 11.84
N SER A 262 -5.11 7.76 12.09
CA SER A 262 -4.97 6.94 13.28
C SER A 262 -3.55 6.99 13.79
N HIS A 263 -3.39 7.49 15.00
CA HIS A 263 -2.12 7.51 15.72
C HIS A 263 -2.14 6.41 16.79
N ASN A 264 -1.22 5.44 16.71
CA ASN A 264 -1.16 4.32 17.64
C ASN A 264 0.27 4.10 18.14
N ARG A 265 0.39 3.91 19.43
CA ARG A 265 1.59 3.42 20.10
C ARG A 265 1.29 2.03 20.64
N VAL A 266 2.09 1.07 20.24
CA VAL A 266 2.00 -0.33 20.65
C VAL A 266 3.23 -0.66 21.47
N GLU A 267 3.01 -1.15 22.69
CA GLU A 267 4.03 -1.57 23.64
C GLU A 267 3.87 -3.07 23.88
N GLY A 268 4.96 -3.80 24.04
CA GLY A 268 4.95 -5.23 24.32
C GLY A 268 6.12 -5.99 23.73
N LYS A 269 5.85 -7.15 23.08
CA LYS A 269 6.90 -7.94 22.42
C LYS A 269 7.47 -7.27 21.17
N GLN A 270 6.73 -6.40 20.57
CA GLN A 270 7.11 -5.54 19.44
C GLN A 270 6.65 -4.13 19.77
N GLU A 271 7.59 -3.20 19.79
CA GLU A 271 7.32 -1.81 20.08
C GLU A 271 7.39 -0.97 18.84
N TYR A 272 6.28 -0.30 18.53
CA TYR A 272 6.22 0.62 17.40
C TYR A 272 5.16 1.70 17.60
N THR A 273 5.37 2.81 16.95
CA THR A 273 4.36 3.85 16.76
C THR A 273 3.96 3.89 15.29
N SER A 274 2.69 3.98 15.00
CA SER A 274 2.18 4.19 13.65
C SER A 274 1.28 5.40 13.59
N LEU A 275 1.45 6.21 12.56
CA LEU A 275 0.58 7.33 12.23
C LEU A 275 0.13 7.14 10.78
N LEU A 276 -1.12 6.72 10.61
CA LEU A 276 -1.71 6.32 9.34
C LEU A 276 -2.78 7.31 8.92
N TYR A 277 -2.84 7.60 7.61
CA TYR A 277 -3.79 8.54 7.01
C TYR A 277 -4.49 7.93 5.80
N ILE A 278 -5.76 8.27 5.62
CA ILE A 278 -6.51 8.01 4.40
C ILE A 278 -6.65 9.34 3.65
N PRO A 279 -6.07 9.47 2.44
CA PRO A 279 -6.20 10.67 1.62
C PRO A 279 -7.64 10.97 1.21
N ALA A 280 -7.95 12.24 0.93
CA ALA A 280 -9.25 12.63 0.38
C ALA A 280 -9.31 12.45 -1.16
N LYS A 281 -8.16 12.42 -1.83
CA LYS A 281 -8.06 12.30 -3.29
C LYS A 281 -7.07 11.21 -3.68
N ALA A 282 -7.43 10.46 -4.71
CA ALA A 282 -6.53 9.49 -5.32
C ALA A 282 -5.39 10.21 -6.06
N PRO A 283 -4.13 9.81 -5.89
CA PRO A 283 -3.05 10.27 -6.74
C PRO A 283 -3.29 9.77 -8.17
N TRP A 284 -2.86 10.57 -9.16
CA TRP A 284 -3.07 10.28 -10.58
C TRP A 284 -2.44 8.97 -11.04
N ASP A 285 -1.43 8.49 -10.34
CA ASP A 285 -0.65 7.29 -10.62
C ASP A 285 -1.04 6.08 -9.74
N LEU A 286 -2.17 6.14 -9.02
CA LEU A 286 -2.66 5.08 -8.14
C LEU A 286 -2.74 3.70 -8.82
N PHE A 287 -3.03 3.67 -10.13
CA PHE A 287 -3.15 2.45 -10.93
C PHE A 287 -1.88 2.13 -11.72
N ASN A 288 -0.82 2.93 -11.59
CA ASN A 288 0.46 2.65 -12.23
C ASN A 288 1.21 1.58 -11.43
N ARG A 289 1.57 0.46 -12.08
CA ARG A 289 2.28 -0.65 -11.45
C ARG A 289 3.71 -0.32 -11.03
N ASP A 290 4.33 0.67 -11.67
CA ASP A 290 5.69 1.10 -11.38
C ASP A 290 5.77 2.16 -10.28
N HIS A 291 4.61 2.64 -9.82
CA HIS A 291 4.55 3.60 -8.72
C HIS A 291 4.87 2.91 -7.40
N LYS A 292 5.91 3.40 -6.75
CA LYS A 292 6.25 2.95 -5.40
C LYS A 292 5.22 3.48 -4.40
N HIS A 293 4.75 2.61 -3.56
CA HIS A 293 3.76 2.92 -2.54
C HIS A 293 4.19 2.31 -1.21
N GLY A 294 3.68 2.82 -0.12
CA GLY A 294 3.99 2.30 1.21
C GLY A 294 4.03 3.38 2.26
N LEU A 295 4.48 2.99 3.43
CA LEU A 295 4.65 3.87 4.57
C LEU A 295 6.10 4.34 4.67
N LYS A 296 6.30 5.55 5.22
CA LYS A 296 7.64 5.98 5.63
C LYS A 296 8.08 5.16 6.83
N LEU A 297 9.26 4.56 6.72
CA LEU A 297 9.85 3.81 7.81
C LEU A 297 10.86 4.67 8.57
N TYR A 298 10.66 4.74 9.87
CA TYR A 298 11.60 5.29 10.82
C TYR A 298 12.06 4.20 11.80
N VAL A 299 13.29 4.31 12.25
CA VAL A 299 13.80 3.56 13.39
C VAL A 299 14.38 4.57 14.36
N GLN A 300 13.80 4.65 15.56
CA GLN A 300 14.19 5.61 16.58
C GLN A 300 14.23 7.05 16.03
N ARG A 301 13.19 7.46 15.30
CA ARG A 301 12.99 8.77 14.66
C ARG A 301 13.95 9.11 13.53
N VAL A 302 14.85 8.20 13.17
CA VAL A 302 15.72 8.34 12.00
C VAL A 302 15.01 7.74 10.79
N PHE A 303 14.91 8.52 9.74
CA PHE A 303 14.33 8.06 8.48
C PHE A 303 15.19 6.96 7.85
N ILE A 304 14.55 5.86 7.48
CA ILE A 304 15.17 4.70 6.85
C ILE A 304 14.84 4.64 5.36
N MET A 305 13.55 4.64 5.02
CA MET A 305 13.10 4.57 3.64
C MET A 305 11.71 5.18 3.46
N ASP A 306 11.47 5.67 2.23
CA ASP A 306 10.12 5.88 1.72
C ASP A 306 9.56 4.54 1.21
N ASP A 307 8.26 4.49 1.05
CA ASP A 307 7.58 3.43 0.30
C ASP A 307 7.91 2.02 0.80
N ALA A 308 7.84 1.81 2.13
CA ALA A 308 8.00 0.50 2.72
C ALA A 308 6.77 -0.40 2.39
N GLU A 309 6.77 -0.94 1.16
CA GLU A 309 5.69 -1.76 0.59
C GLU A 309 5.40 -3.02 1.41
N GLN A 310 6.40 -3.50 2.17
CA GLN A 310 6.27 -4.67 3.02
C GLN A 310 5.20 -4.53 4.10
N PHE A 311 4.83 -3.29 4.48
CA PHE A 311 3.89 -3.03 5.57
C PHE A 311 2.43 -2.90 5.15
N MET A 312 2.15 -2.75 3.85
CA MET A 312 0.79 -2.64 3.33
C MET A 312 0.55 -3.61 2.16
N PRO A 313 -0.61 -4.28 2.09
CA PRO A 313 -1.00 -5.02 0.90
C PRO A 313 -1.36 -4.04 -0.23
N ASN A 314 -1.30 -4.51 -1.49
CA ASN A 314 -1.52 -3.65 -2.65
C ASN A 314 -2.90 -3.02 -2.69
N TYR A 315 -3.93 -3.70 -2.21
CA TYR A 315 -5.29 -3.15 -2.16
C TYR A 315 -5.45 -1.99 -1.15
N LEU A 316 -4.43 -1.71 -0.31
CA LEU A 316 -4.34 -0.58 0.60
C LEU A 316 -3.24 0.43 0.21
N ARG A 317 -2.74 0.40 -1.04
CA ARG A 317 -1.65 1.26 -1.52
C ARG A 317 -1.94 2.77 -1.48
N PHE A 318 -3.19 3.15 -1.25
CA PHE A 318 -3.58 4.54 -1.03
C PHE A 318 -3.24 5.05 0.37
N VAL A 319 -2.97 4.19 1.34
CA VAL A 319 -2.64 4.59 2.71
C VAL A 319 -1.32 5.36 2.73
N ARG A 320 -1.29 6.47 3.44
CA ARG A 320 -0.10 7.27 3.70
C ARG A 320 0.21 7.29 5.18
N GLY A 321 1.41 7.69 5.53
CA GLY A 321 1.82 7.78 6.91
C GLY A 321 3.18 7.17 7.18
N LEU A 322 3.39 6.80 8.43
CA LEU A 322 4.66 6.28 8.88
C LEU A 322 4.52 5.16 9.93
N VAL A 323 5.60 4.43 10.05
CA VAL A 323 5.86 3.51 11.15
C VAL A 323 7.24 3.85 11.72
N ASP A 324 7.33 3.99 13.04
CA ASP A 324 8.58 4.11 13.78
C ASP A 324 8.70 2.92 14.75
N SER A 325 9.72 2.09 14.58
CA SER A 325 9.90 0.88 15.38
C SER A 325 11.36 0.70 15.81
N ASN A 326 11.53 0.22 17.02
CA ASN A 326 12.85 -0.08 17.59
C ASN A 326 13.34 -1.50 17.25
N ASP A 327 12.43 -2.40 16.87
CA ASP A 327 12.68 -3.86 16.84
C ASP A 327 12.85 -4.43 15.42
N LEU A 328 12.84 -3.60 14.38
CA LEU A 328 12.88 -4.08 13.01
C LEU A 328 14.27 -4.57 12.60
N PRO A 329 14.36 -5.75 11.96
CA PRO A 329 15.61 -6.30 11.46
C PRO A 329 16.04 -5.56 10.18
N LEU A 330 16.81 -4.51 10.34
CA LEU A 330 17.45 -3.80 9.25
C LEU A 330 18.76 -4.48 8.85
N ASN A 331 19.14 -4.35 7.58
CA ASN A 331 20.49 -4.68 7.15
C ASN A 331 21.51 -3.67 7.74
N VAL A 332 22.79 -3.96 7.60
CA VAL A 332 23.87 -3.15 8.19
C VAL A 332 23.87 -1.70 7.67
N SER A 333 23.48 -1.49 6.40
CA SER A 333 23.36 -0.15 5.80
C SER A 333 22.08 0.59 6.18
N ARG A 334 21.11 -0.10 6.80
CA ARG A 334 19.77 0.42 7.10
C ARG A 334 19.02 0.94 5.87
N GLU A 335 19.30 0.41 4.70
CA GLU A 335 18.61 0.76 3.45
C GLU A 335 17.57 -0.28 3.05
N LEU A 336 17.67 -1.49 3.58
CA LEU A 336 16.79 -2.60 3.25
C LEU A 336 16.19 -3.20 4.52
N LEU A 337 14.90 -3.41 4.48
CA LEU A 337 14.16 -4.17 5.47
C LEU A 337 14.22 -5.66 5.11
N GLN A 338 14.64 -6.49 6.04
CA GLN A 338 14.62 -7.93 5.84
C GLN A 338 13.21 -8.48 6.07
N ASP A 339 12.74 -9.35 5.17
CA ASP A 339 11.49 -10.08 5.41
C ASP A 339 11.67 -11.01 6.62
N SER A 340 10.85 -10.82 7.61
CA SER A 340 10.92 -11.52 8.87
C SER A 340 9.54 -11.71 9.46
N ARG A 341 9.44 -12.58 10.44
CA ARG A 341 8.18 -12.74 11.19
C ARG A 341 7.72 -11.44 11.86
N ILE A 342 8.67 -10.59 12.25
CA ILE A 342 8.39 -9.26 12.84
C ILE A 342 7.70 -8.38 11.81
N THR A 343 8.25 -8.30 10.60
CA THR A 343 7.70 -7.51 9.48
C THR A 343 6.30 -7.98 9.10
N GLN A 344 6.10 -9.30 9.00
CA GLN A 344 4.80 -9.89 8.67
C GLN A 344 3.74 -9.62 9.75
N ASN A 345 4.10 -9.73 11.04
CA ASN A 345 3.19 -9.40 12.15
C ASN A 345 2.80 -7.91 12.13
N LEU A 346 3.75 -7.04 11.85
CA LEU A 346 3.52 -5.60 11.75
C LEU A 346 2.60 -5.28 10.59
N ARG A 347 2.83 -5.88 9.41
CA ARG A 347 1.93 -5.77 8.26
C ARG A 347 0.50 -6.18 8.61
N ALA A 348 0.31 -7.32 9.24
CA ALA A 348 -1.02 -7.80 9.66
C ALA A 348 -1.71 -6.84 10.63
N ALA A 349 -0.98 -6.30 11.61
CA ALA A 349 -1.50 -5.35 12.58
C ALA A 349 -1.90 -4.02 11.93
N LEU A 350 -1.07 -3.48 11.03
CA LEU A 350 -1.34 -2.25 10.31
C LEU A 350 -2.51 -2.41 9.33
N THR A 351 -2.58 -3.52 8.59
CA THR A 351 -3.71 -3.86 7.71
C THR A 351 -5.01 -3.87 8.48
N LYS A 352 -5.05 -4.60 9.60
CA LYS A 352 -6.24 -4.64 10.47
C LYS A 352 -6.63 -3.24 10.96
N ARG A 353 -5.64 -2.41 11.30
CA ARG A 353 -5.89 -1.04 11.76
C ARG A 353 -6.51 -0.17 10.68
N VAL A 354 -6.03 -0.26 9.44
CA VAL A 354 -6.60 0.48 8.31
C VAL A 354 -8.05 0.05 8.05
N LEU A 355 -8.34 -1.26 8.06
CA LEU A 355 -9.71 -1.75 7.88
C LEU A 355 -10.64 -1.23 8.99
N GLN A 356 -10.18 -1.18 10.25
CA GLN A 356 -10.93 -0.58 11.36
C GLN A 356 -11.14 0.93 11.18
N MET A 357 -10.16 1.67 10.64
CA MET A 357 -10.33 3.09 10.33
C MET A 357 -11.42 3.31 9.28
N LEU A 358 -11.43 2.49 8.23
CA LEU A 358 -12.45 2.55 7.17
C LEU A 358 -13.83 2.15 7.70
N GLU A 359 -13.93 1.12 8.55
CA GLU A 359 -15.18 0.72 9.18
C GLU A 359 -15.74 1.84 10.06
N LYS A 360 -14.87 2.48 10.85
CA LYS A 360 -15.25 3.65 11.65
C LYS A 360 -15.73 4.79 10.77
N LEU A 361 -15.00 5.13 9.70
CA LEU A 361 -15.38 6.18 8.77
C LEU A 361 -16.76 5.89 8.13
N ALA A 362 -16.97 4.65 7.69
CA ALA A 362 -18.24 4.23 7.08
C ALA A 362 -19.43 4.34 8.01
N LYS A 363 -19.20 4.19 9.33
CA LYS A 363 -20.24 4.27 10.36
C LYS A 363 -20.49 5.70 10.85
N ASP A 364 -19.44 6.46 11.08
CA ASP A 364 -19.50 7.75 11.78
C ASP A 364 -19.70 8.91 10.80
N ASP A 365 -19.22 8.80 9.54
CA ASP A 365 -19.32 9.83 8.49
C ASP A 365 -19.53 9.20 7.11
N VAL A 366 -20.78 8.98 6.76
CA VAL A 366 -21.21 8.34 5.50
C VAL A 366 -20.76 9.14 4.28
N ASP A 367 -20.79 10.48 4.34
CA ASP A 367 -20.42 11.35 3.22
C ASP A 367 -18.91 11.31 2.96
N ALA A 368 -18.10 11.35 4.02
CA ALA A 368 -16.66 11.16 3.91
C ALA A 368 -16.32 9.75 3.42
N TYR A 369 -17.06 8.73 3.86
CA TYR A 369 -16.87 7.37 3.33
C TYR A 369 -17.25 7.26 1.85
N GLN A 370 -18.31 7.95 1.41
CA GLN A 370 -18.68 7.99 0.01
C GLN A 370 -17.60 8.69 -0.84
N THR A 371 -16.99 9.75 -0.31
CA THR A 371 -15.83 10.40 -0.93
C THR A 371 -14.66 9.43 -1.06
N PHE A 372 -14.33 8.71 0.01
CA PHE A 372 -13.33 7.64 -0.01
C PHE A 372 -13.65 6.58 -1.07
N TRP A 373 -14.90 6.10 -1.09
CA TRP A 373 -15.31 5.05 -2.01
C TRP A 373 -15.16 5.45 -3.49
N GLN A 374 -15.52 6.68 -3.84
CA GLN A 374 -15.38 7.21 -5.20
C GLN A 374 -13.91 7.26 -5.65
N GLN A 375 -12.98 7.50 -4.73
CA GLN A 375 -11.56 7.62 -5.03
C GLN A 375 -10.83 6.26 -5.02
N PHE A 376 -11.16 5.38 -4.09
CA PHE A 376 -10.37 4.20 -3.78
C PHE A 376 -11.16 2.88 -3.84
N GLY A 377 -12.46 2.92 -4.10
CA GLY A 377 -13.32 1.73 -4.08
C GLY A 377 -12.84 0.64 -5.04
N GLN A 378 -12.39 1.00 -6.25
CA GLN A 378 -11.86 0.03 -7.21
C GLN A 378 -10.59 -0.66 -6.71
N VAL A 379 -9.73 0.06 -6.00
CA VAL A 379 -8.52 -0.52 -5.39
C VAL A 379 -8.89 -1.44 -4.22
N LEU A 380 -9.83 -1.03 -3.39
CA LEU A 380 -10.30 -1.86 -2.27
C LEU A 380 -10.94 -3.18 -2.74
N LYS A 381 -11.58 -3.18 -3.91
CA LYS A 381 -12.15 -4.39 -4.56
C LYS A 381 -11.11 -5.44 -4.96
N GLU A 382 -9.82 -5.10 -4.99
CA GLU A 382 -8.73 -6.07 -5.17
C GLU A 382 -8.55 -6.97 -3.92
N GLY A 383 -8.94 -6.45 -2.75
CA GLY A 383 -8.71 -7.06 -1.44
C GLY A 383 -9.25 -8.47 -1.26
N PRO A 384 -10.47 -8.82 -1.67
CA PRO A 384 -11.00 -10.18 -1.51
C PRO A 384 -10.16 -11.27 -2.17
N ALA A 385 -9.42 -10.94 -3.22
CA ALA A 385 -8.52 -11.85 -3.91
C ALA A 385 -7.11 -11.88 -3.29
N GLU A 386 -6.63 -10.76 -2.74
CA GLU A 386 -5.27 -10.63 -2.21
C GLU A 386 -5.15 -11.03 -0.74
N ASP A 387 -6.18 -10.78 0.07
CA ASP A 387 -6.16 -10.95 1.53
C ASP A 387 -7.31 -11.83 2.02
N PHE A 388 -7.08 -13.12 1.90
CA PHE A 388 -8.05 -14.12 2.31
C PHE A 388 -8.39 -14.03 3.81
N ALA A 389 -7.40 -13.69 4.65
CA ALA A 389 -7.59 -13.63 6.10
C ALA A 389 -8.53 -12.50 6.54
N ASN A 390 -8.60 -11.41 5.78
CA ASN A 390 -9.44 -10.25 6.08
C ASN A 390 -10.64 -10.11 5.13
N ARG A 391 -10.94 -11.13 4.31
CA ARG A 391 -11.97 -11.07 3.27
C ARG A 391 -13.32 -10.60 3.79
N GLU A 392 -13.77 -11.10 4.92
CA GLU A 392 -15.05 -10.69 5.52
C GLU A 392 -15.04 -9.22 5.97
N ALA A 393 -13.96 -8.77 6.60
CA ALA A 393 -13.80 -7.38 6.99
C ALA A 393 -13.76 -6.44 5.77
N ILE A 394 -13.12 -6.87 4.68
CA ILE A 394 -13.09 -6.13 3.42
C ILE A 394 -14.49 -6.09 2.80
N ALA A 395 -15.20 -7.23 2.78
CA ALA A 395 -16.55 -7.32 2.20
C ALA A 395 -17.53 -6.34 2.85
N LYS A 396 -17.47 -6.11 4.15
CA LYS A 396 -18.26 -5.08 4.87
C LYS A 396 -18.04 -3.67 4.34
N LEU A 397 -16.86 -3.39 3.85
CA LEU A 397 -16.45 -2.07 3.37
C LEU A 397 -16.86 -1.83 1.91
N LEU A 398 -17.20 -2.86 1.14
CA LEU A 398 -17.56 -2.72 -0.26
C LEU A 398 -18.90 -1.98 -0.42
N ARG A 399 -19.01 -1.23 -1.52
CA ARG A 399 -20.23 -0.53 -1.91
C ARG A 399 -20.56 -0.86 -3.36
N PHE A 400 -21.85 -0.95 -3.65
CA PHE A 400 -22.36 -1.36 -4.94
C PHE A 400 -23.51 -0.45 -5.38
N ALA A 401 -23.71 -0.33 -6.68
CA ALA A 401 -24.98 0.07 -7.24
C ALA A 401 -25.95 -1.12 -7.16
N SER A 402 -27.24 -0.87 -7.05
CA SER A 402 -28.24 -1.92 -7.01
C SER A 402 -29.56 -1.49 -7.67
N THR A 403 -30.41 -2.46 -7.93
CA THR A 403 -31.78 -2.21 -8.43
C THR A 403 -32.67 -1.50 -7.40
N HIS A 404 -32.24 -1.41 -6.13
CA HIS A 404 -32.99 -0.71 -5.08
C HIS A 404 -32.90 0.81 -5.25
N ASN A 405 -31.70 1.34 -5.51
CA ASN A 405 -31.48 2.78 -5.64
C ASN A 405 -31.74 3.30 -7.07
N ASP A 406 -31.71 2.41 -8.04
CA ASP A 406 -31.93 2.66 -9.47
C ASP A 406 -31.09 3.83 -10.03
N ASN A 407 -29.85 3.94 -9.56
CA ASN A 407 -28.84 4.90 -10.04
C ASN A 407 -27.44 4.29 -10.00
N ALA A 408 -26.49 4.93 -10.71
CA ALA A 408 -25.13 4.44 -10.86
C ALA A 408 -24.23 4.62 -9.62
N LEU A 409 -24.73 5.28 -8.57
CA LEU A 409 -23.93 5.52 -7.36
C LEU A 409 -23.77 4.23 -6.56
N GLN A 410 -22.54 3.89 -6.26
CA GLN A 410 -22.21 2.73 -5.44
C GLN A 410 -22.30 3.11 -3.95
N THR A 411 -23.51 2.99 -3.39
CA THR A 411 -23.81 3.37 -2.01
C THR A 411 -24.30 2.23 -1.14
N VAL A 412 -24.69 1.10 -1.75
CA VAL A 412 -25.25 -0.06 -1.07
C VAL A 412 -24.16 -0.94 -0.49
N SER A 413 -24.16 -1.15 0.82
CA SER A 413 -23.35 -2.16 1.49
C SER A 413 -23.99 -3.55 1.40
N LEU A 414 -23.20 -4.60 1.67
CA LEU A 414 -23.74 -5.95 1.76
C LEU A 414 -24.67 -6.12 2.96
N ASP A 415 -24.42 -5.43 4.07
CA ASP A 415 -25.31 -5.43 5.23
C ASP A 415 -26.66 -4.80 4.89
N ASP A 416 -26.68 -3.68 4.15
CA ASP A 416 -27.92 -3.05 3.68
C ASP A 416 -28.71 -3.98 2.74
N TYR A 417 -28.02 -4.69 1.83
CA TYR A 417 -28.63 -5.67 0.94
C TYR A 417 -29.29 -6.79 1.75
N ILE A 418 -28.55 -7.42 2.68
CA ILE A 418 -29.06 -8.50 3.53
C ILE A 418 -30.26 -8.04 4.36
N GLY A 419 -30.21 -6.82 4.91
CA GLY A 419 -31.31 -6.23 5.65
C GLY A 419 -32.61 -6.05 4.84
N ARG A 420 -32.52 -6.04 3.50
CA ARG A 420 -33.66 -5.93 2.56
C ARG A 420 -34.03 -7.23 1.84
N MET A 421 -33.30 -8.33 2.10
CA MET A 421 -33.62 -9.63 1.51
C MET A 421 -35.04 -10.04 1.84
N LYS A 422 -35.70 -10.67 0.86
CA LYS A 422 -37.06 -11.19 1.04
C LYS A 422 -37.07 -12.45 1.91
N GLU A 423 -38.18 -12.69 2.57
CA GLU A 423 -38.39 -13.93 3.31
C GLU A 423 -38.21 -15.15 2.35
N GLY A 424 -37.37 -16.09 2.76
CA GLY A 424 -37.02 -17.27 1.93
C GLY A 424 -35.92 -17.02 0.90
N GLN A 425 -35.40 -15.80 0.75
CA GLN A 425 -34.25 -15.53 -0.11
C GLN A 425 -32.96 -16.05 0.54
N GLU A 426 -32.26 -16.97 -0.13
CA GLU A 426 -31.06 -17.61 0.41
C GLU A 426 -29.75 -17.03 -0.14
N LYS A 427 -29.81 -16.33 -1.30
CA LYS A 427 -28.65 -15.89 -2.06
C LYS A 427 -28.62 -14.36 -2.24
N ILE A 428 -27.40 -13.83 -2.37
CA ILE A 428 -27.14 -12.45 -2.78
C ILE A 428 -27.02 -12.45 -4.30
N TYR A 429 -27.98 -11.81 -4.99
CA TYR A 429 -27.99 -11.77 -6.44
C TYR A 429 -27.18 -10.59 -6.98
N TYR A 430 -26.41 -10.84 -8.03
CA TYR A 430 -25.63 -9.81 -8.71
C TYR A 430 -25.56 -10.05 -10.22
N ILE A 431 -25.26 -9.00 -10.96
CA ILE A 431 -24.92 -9.05 -12.38
C ILE A 431 -23.66 -8.24 -12.63
N THR A 432 -22.78 -8.73 -13.50
CA THR A 432 -21.60 -8.01 -14.00
C THR A 432 -21.83 -7.59 -15.45
N ALA A 433 -21.47 -6.36 -15.79
CA ALA A 433 -21.62 -5.84 -17.14
C ALA A 433 -20.55 -4.77 -17.45
N ASP A 434 -20.40 -4.39 -18.73
CA ASP A 434 -19.41 -3.41 -19.17
C ASP A 434 -19.73 -1.96 -18.70
N SER A 435 -20.97 -1.72 -18.30
CA SER A 435 -21.41 -0.42 -17.78
C SER A 435 -22.63 -0.57 -16.88
N TYR A 436 -22.87 0.44 -16.02
CA TYR A 436 -24.08 0.50 -15.22
C TYR A 436 -25.36 0.37 -16.07
N ALA A 437 -25.42 1.08 -17.21
CA ALA A 437 -26.59 1.03 -18.10
C ALA A 437 -26.84 -0.37 -18.65
N ALA A 438 -25.79 -1.11 -19.02
CA ALA A 438 -25.90 -2.50 -19.45
C ALA A 438 -26.38 -3.42 -18.33
N ALA A 439 -25.85 -3.26 -17.12
CA ALA A 439 -26.29 -4.01 -15.95
C ALA A 439 -27.76 -3.73 -15.60
N ALA A 440 -28.14 -2.44 -15.49
CA ALA A 440 -29.46 -2.01 -15.06
C ALA A 440 -30.58 -2.37 -16.05
N ASN A 441 -30.27 -2.48 -17.34
CA ASN A 441 -31.24 -2.84 -18.39
C ASN A 441 -31.13 -4.31 -18.85
N SER A 442 -30.40 -5.14 -18.13
CA SER A 442 -30.25 -6.54 -18.49
C SER A 442 -31.57 -7.31 -18.40
N PRO A 443 -31.90 -8.13 -19.42
CA PRO A 443 -33.09 -9.00 -19.38
C PRO A 443 -33.10 -9.97 -18.18
N HIS A 444 -31.94 -10.34 -17.67
CA HIS A 444 -31.84 -11.22 -16.51
C HIS A 444 -32.45 -10.63 -15.23
N LEU A 445 -32.74 -9.32 -15.19
CA LEU A 445 -33.35 -8.65 -14.05
C LEU A 445 -34.88 -8.67 -14.05
N GLU A 446 -35.52 -8.98 -15.17
CA GLU A 446 -36.97 -8.80 -15.35
C GLU A 446 -37.79 -9.51 -14.26
N LEU A 447 -37.57 -10.81 -14.05
CA LEU A 447 -38.25 -11.59 -13.01
C LEU A 447 -38.00 -11.04 -11.60
N LEU A 448 -36.73 -10.73 -11.29
CA LEU A 448 -36.33 -10.29 -9.95
C LEU A 448 -36.92 -8.93 -9.63
N ARG A 449 -36.94 -7.99 -10.60
CA ARG A 449 -37.64 -6.72 -10.50
C ARG A 449 -39.14 -6.90 -10.26
N LYS A 450 -39.81 -7.80 -11.02
CA LYS A 450 -41.22 -8.13 -10.87
C LYS A 450 -41.53 -8.68 -9.46
N LYS A 451 -40.64 -9.50 -8.91
CA LYS A 451 -40.76 -10.07 -7.55
C LYS A 451 -40.22 -9.11 -6.45
N GLY A 452 -39.70 -7.97 -6.81
CA GLY A 452 -39.15 -6.99 -5.87
C GLY A 452 -37.91 -7.48 -5.11
N ILE A 453 -37.12 -8.36 -5.76
CA ILE A 453 -35.85 -8.87 -5.24
C ILE A 453 -34.74 -7.97 -5.74
N GLU A 454 -33.92 -7.47 -4.80
CA GLU A 454 -32.80 -6.59 -5.11
C GLU A 454 -31.66 -7.38 -5.79
N VAL A 455 -31.00 -6.74 -6.78
CA VAL A 455 -29.83 -7.26 -7.47
C VAL A 455 -28.73 -6.22 -7.44
N LEU A 456 -27.51 -6.62 -7.07
CA LEU A 456 -26.31 -5.78 -7.14
C LEU A 456 -25.87 -5.62 -8.60
N LEU A 457 -25.60 -4.36 -9.00
CA LEU A 457 -25.21 -4.00 -10.35
C LEU A 457 -23.71 -3.67 -10.37
N LEU A 458 -22.91 -4.58 -10.88
CA LEU A 458 -21.46 -4.52 -10.88
C LEU A 458 -20.97 -4.14 -12.27
N SER A 459 -20.31 -2.99 -12.40
CA SER A 459 -19.86 -2.44 -13.68
C SER A 459 -18.38 -1.99 -13.69
N ASP A 460 -17.65 -2.21 -12.63
CA ASP A 460 -16.20 -1.96 -12.60
C ASP A 460 -15.46 -3.15 -13.20
N ARG A 461 -14.39 -2.90 -13.94
CA ARG A 461 -13.60 -3.96 -14.60
C ARG A 461 -13.05 -5.01 -13.64
N ILE A 462 -12.84 -4.64 -12.37
CA ILE A 462 -12.35 -5.53 -11.34
C ILE A 462 -13.44 -6.45 -10.77
N ASP A 463 -14.71 -6.11 -10.95
CA ASP A 463 -15.82 -6.79 -10.28
C ASP A 463 -15.92 -8.27 -10.61
N GLU A 464 -15.75 -8.62 -11.87
CA GLU A 464 -15.81 -10.03 -12.30
C GLU A 464 -14.72 -10.88 -11.64
N TRP A 465 -13.50 -10.31 -11.57
CA TRP A 465 -12.38 -10.96 -10.90
C TRP A 465 -12.59 -11.04 -9.39
N MET A 466 -13.06 -9.95 -8.77
CA MET A 466 -13.40 -9.91 -7.34
C MET A 466 -14.43 -11.00 -6.98
N MET A 467 -15.50 -11.15 -7.77
CA MET A 467 -16.56 -12.12 -7.51
C MET A 467 -16.11 -13.57 -7.65
N SER A 468 -15.00 -13.83 -8.35
CA SER A 468 -14.38 -15.17 -8.38
C SER A 468 -13.80 -15.58 -7.02
N TYR A 469 -13.50 -14.62 -6.15
CA TYR A 469 -12.96 -14.86 -4.82
C TYR A 469 -13.95 -14.56 -3.70
N LEU A 470 -14.86 -13.63 -3.89
CA LEU A 470 -15.92 -13.29 -2.93
C LEU A 470 -17.14 -14.16 -3.22
N THR A 471 -17.15 -15.39 -2.71
CA THR A 471 -18.20 -16.37 -2.99
C THR A 471 -19.37 -16.36 -1.99
N GLU A 472 -19.12 -15.85 -0.77
CA GLU A 472 -20.13 -15.77 0.29
C GLU A 472 -19.89 -14.55 1.19
N TYR A 473 -20.95 -14.10 1.85
CA TYR A 473 -20.93 -13.09 2.89
C TYR A 473 -22.07 -13.33 3.88
N ASP A 474 -21.77 -13.30 5.18
CA ASP A 474 -22.72 -13.59 6.27
C ASP A 474 -23.56 -14.87 6.01
N ALA A 475 -22.86 -15.97 5.69
CA ALA A 475 -23.43 -17.28 5.35
C ALA A 475 -24.44 -17.25 4.17
N LYS A 476 -24.40 -16.23 3.30
CA LYS A 476 -25.16 -16.11 2.08
C LYS A 476 -24.25 -16.23 0.86
N PHE A 477 -24.54 -17.14 -0.05
CA PHE A 477 -23.77 -17.28 -1.28
C PHE A 477 -24.16 -16.22 -2.31
N PHE A 478 -23.17 -15.74 -3.05
CA PHE A 478 -23.42 -14.89 -4.21
C PHE A 478 -23.85 -15.72 -5.41
N GLN A 479 -24.83 -15.20 -6.16
CA GLN A 479 -25.33 -15.82 -7.37
C GLN A 479 -25.42 -14.80 -8.51
N SER A 480 -24.68 -15.08 -9.59
CA SER A 480 -24.85 -14.32 -10.84
C SER A 480 -26.18 -14.65 -11.48
N VAL A 481 -26.96 -13.62 -11.82
CA VAL A 481 -28.26 -13.81 -12.48
C VAL A 481 -28.14 -14.16 -13.96
N SER A 482 -26.98 -14.01 -14.57
CA SER A 482 -26.69 -14.46 -15.95
C SER A 482 -26.31 -15.94 -16.03
N LYS A 483 -26.18 -16.63 -14.91
CA LYS A 483 -25.90 -18.06 -14.82
C LYS A 483 -27.17 -18.86 -14.50
N LYS A 484 -27.22 -20.08 -15.04
CA LYS A 484 -28.26 -21.04 -14.68
C LYS A 484 -28.19 -21.39 -13.20
N ASP A 485 -29.31 -21.30 -12.50
CA ASP A 485 -29.43 -21.59 -11.06
C ASP A 485 -30.81 -22.14 -10.72
N GLU A 486 -30.86 -23.23 -9.94
CA GLU A 486 -32.11 -23.89 -9.55
C GLU A 486 -33.03 -22.99 -8.71
N ALA A 487 -32.48 -22.10 -7.88
CA ALA A 487 -33.29 -21.19 -7.07
C ALA A 487 -33.99 -20.15 -7.95
N LEU A 488 -33.29 -19.63 -8.97
CA LEU A 488 -33.89 -18.73 -9.96
C LEU A 488 -34.95 -19.43 -10.81
N GLU A 489 -34.76 -20.71 -11.16
CA GLU A 489 -35.75 -21.50 -11.89
C GLU A 489 -36.98 -21.71 -11.02
N LYS A 490 -36.84 -22.12 -9.77
CA LYS A 490 -37.97 -22.25 -8.83
C LYS A 490 -38.75 -20.94 -8.66
N LEU A 491 -38.06 -19.81 -8.60
CA LEU A 491 -38.71 -18.51 -8.55
C LEU A 491 -39.52 -18.19 -9.82
N ALA A 492 -39.08 -18.67 -10.98
CA ALA A 492 -39.81 -18.53 -12.23
C ALA A 492 -41.06 -19.44 -12.27
N ASP A 493 -40.94 -20.65 -11.75
CA ASP A 493 -42.01 -21.67 -11.76
C ASP A 493 -43.07 -21.42 -10.66
N GLU A 494 -42.80 -20.57 -9.68
CA GLU A 494 -43.76 -20.16 -8.65
C GLU A 494 -44.94 -19.39 -9.25
N GLY A 495 -46.02 -20.08 -9.58
CA GLY A 495 -47.24 -19.53 -10.16
C GLY A 495 -47.60 -20.14 -11.48
N ASP A 496 -46.83 -21.14 -11.96
CA ASP A 496 -47.17 -21.90 -13.17
C ASP A 496 -48.48 -22.63 -12.98
N SER A 497 -49.45 -22.26 -13.80
CA SER A 497 -50.72 -22.96 -13.89
C SER A 497 -50.56 -24.23 -14.75
N GLU A 498 -51.47 -25.22 -14.56
CA GLU A 498 -51.52 -26.40 -15.46
C GLU A 498 -51.65 -25.98 -16.93
N ALA A 499 -52.33 -24.86 -17.20
CA ALA A 499 -52.45 -24.30 -18.53
C ALA A 499 -51.11 -23.84 -19.14
N GLN A 500 -50.17 -23.29 -18.32
CA GLN A 500 -48.81 -22.94 -18.78
C GLN A 500 -48.01 -24.18 -19.15
N LYS A 501 -48.07 -25.22 -18.33
CA LYS A 501 -47.39 -26.50 -18.63
C LYS A 501 -47.92 -27.19 -19.90
N GLU A 502 -49.22 -27.05 -20.19
CA GLU A 502 -49.81 -27.53 -21.46
C GLU A 502 -49.35 -26.67 -22.65
N ALA A 503 -49.24 -25.34 -22.48
CA ALA A 503 -48.73 -24.44 -23.51
C ALA A 503 -47.26 -24.70 -23.84
N ASP A 504 -46.42 -24.96 -22.83
CA ASP A 504 -45.02 -25.32 -23.02
C ASP A 504 -44.83 -26.63 -23.76
N LYS A 505 -45.65 -27.65 -23.45
CA LYS A 505 -45.68 -28.91 -24.20
C LYS A 505 -46.07 -28.72 -25.67
N ALA A 506 -46.97 -27.79 -25.95
CA ALA A 506 -47.35 -27.47 -27.32
C ALA A 506 -46.21 -26.86 -28.13
N LEU A 507 -45.25 -26.20 -27.46
CA LEU A 507 -44.06 -25.59 -28.06
C LEU A 507 -42.83 -26.53 -28.10
N GLU A 508 -42.85 -27.72 -27.52
CA GLU A 508 -41.76 -28.69 -27.61
C GLU A 508 -41.28 -28.96 -29.07
N PRO A 509 -42.16 -29.13 -30.08
CA PRO A 509 -41.72 -29.30 -31.46
C PRO A 509 -40.99 -28.06 -32.03
N PHE A 510 -41.40 -26.87 -31.60
CA PHE A 510 -40.74 -25.64 -31.96
C PHE A 510 -39.32 -25.59 -31.37
N VAL A 511 -39.15 -25.88 -30.08
CA VAL A 511 -37.84 -25.92 -29.39
C VAL A 511 -36.91 -26.92 -30.07
N GLU A 512 -37.37 -28.13 -30.41
CA GLU A 512 -36.56 -29.12 -31.13
C GLU A 512 -36.18 -28.68 -32.55
N ARG A 513 -37.06 -27.95 -33.23
CA ARG A 513 -36.73 -27.34 -34.53
C ARG A 513 -35.66 -26.25 -34.42
N VAL A 514 -35.75 -25.38 -33.40
CA VAL A 514 -34.74 -24.38 -33.09
C VAL A 514 -33.38 -25.02 -32.78
N LYS A 515 -33.39 -26.04 -31.93
CA LYS A 515 -32.21 -26.83 -31.57
C LYS A 515 -31.53 -27.47 -32.78
N THR A 516 -32.31 -28.05 -33.66
CA THR A 516 -31.81 -28.64 -34.90
C THR A 516 -31.19 -27.58 -35.83
N LEU A 517 -31.81 -26.41 -35.93
CA LEU A 517 -31.30 -25.28 -36.75
C LEU A 517 -30.00 -24.72 -36.20
N LEU A 518 -29.92 -24.51 -34.89
CA LEU A 518 -28.76 -23.87 -34.27
C LEU A 518 -27.59 -24.85 -34.08
N GLY A 519 -27.83 -26.12 -33.90
CA GLY A 519 -26.82 -27.17 -33.77
C GLY A 519 -25.81 -26.84 -32.66
N GLU A 520 -24.52 -26.77 -33.00
CA GLU A 520 -23.42 -26.50 -32.06
C GLU A 520 -23.23 -25.02 -31.70
N ARG A 521 -24.00 -24.11 -32.31
CA ARG A 521 -23.90 -22.65 -32.02
C ARG A 521 -24.33 -22.31 -30.61
N VAL A 522 -25.16 -23.15 -29.99
CA VAL A 522 -25.63 -23.00 -28.61
C VAL A 522 -25.48 -24.36 -27.89
N LYS A 523 -25.35 -24.31 -26.57
CA LYS A 523 -25.25 -25.52 -25.74
C LYS A 523 -26.60 -26.20 -25.56
N GLU A 524 -27.63 -25.43 -25.34
CA GLU A 524 -28.99 -25.87 -25.05
C GLU A 524 -30.01 -24.84 -25.58
N VAL A 525 -31.21 -25.28 -25.95
CA VAL A 525 -32.35 -24.41 -26.22
C VAL A 525 -33.48 -24.82 -25.29
N ARG A 526 -34.07 -23.83 -24.61
CA ARG A 526 -35.19 -24.10 -23.68
C ARG A 526 -36.16 -22.92 -23.61
N LEU A 527 -37.37 -23.18 -23.11
CA LEU A 527 -38.30 -22.13 -22.74
C LEU A 527 -37.98 -21.60 -21.34
N THR A 528 -38.32 -20.34 -21.10
CA THR A 528 -38.12 -19.70 -19.79
C THR A 528 -39.25 -18.73 -19.46
N HIS A 529 -39.71 -18.74 -18.22
CA HIS A 529 -40.67 -17.78 -17.67
C HIS A 529 -40.00 -16.66 -16.85
N ARG A 530 -38.68 -16.58 -16.93
CA ARG A 530 -37.91 -15.49 -16.27
C ARG A 530 -38.04 -14.15 -16.99
N LEU A 531 -38.49 -14.16 -18.23
CA LEU A 531 -38.63 -12.98 -19.08
C LEU A 531 -40.09 -12.49 -19.10
N THR A 532 -40.27 -11.17 -19.10
CA THR A 532 -41.60 -10.52 -19.22
C THR A 532 -41.74 -9.75 -20.54
N ASP A 533 -40.79 -8.89 -20.84
CA ASP A 533 -40.82 -7.99 -21.98
C ASP A 533 -39.80 -8.37 -23.08
N THR A 534 -38.85 -9.21 -22.78
CA THR A 534 -37.79 -9.64 -23.71
C THR A 534 -38.14 -10.99 -24.34
N PRO A 535 -37.92 -11.15 -25.67
CA PRO A 535 -38.28 -12.40 -26.38
C PRO A 535 -37.34 -13.56 -26.07
N ALA A 536 -36.06 -13.27 -25.86
CA ALA A 536 -35.03 -14.28 -25.66
C ALA A 536 -33.84 -13.75 -24.90
N VAL A 537 -33.12 -14.61 -24.22
CA VAL A 537 -31.88 -14.31 -23.50
C VAL A 537 -30.91 -15.48 -23.67
N VAL A 538 -29.63 -15.21 -23.51
CA VAL A 538 -28.60 -16.25 -23.39
C VAL A 538 -28.05 -16.26 -21.98
N SER A 539 -27.82 -17.45 -21.44
CA SER A 539 -27.20 -17.65 -20.13
C SER A 539 -26.03 -18.63 -20.23
N THR A 540 -25.15 -18.64 -19.24
CA THR A 540 -24.09 -19.65 -19.11
C THR A 540 -24.48 -20.69 -18.07
N ASP A 541 -23.88 -21.87 -18.13
CA ASP A 541 -24.04 -22.89 -17.10
C ASP A 541 -23.37 -22.47 -15.80
N GLY A 542 -23.77 -23.02 -14.66
CA GLY A 542 -23.27 -22.67 -13.35
C GLY A 542 -21.74 -22.72 -13.22
N ASP A 543 -21.15 -23.77 -13.80
CA ASP A 543 -19.72 -24.06 -13.74
C ASP A 543 -18.90 -23.43 -14.89
N GLU A 544 -19.57 -22.81 -15.87
CA GLU A 544 -18.88 -22.21 -17.01
C GLU A 544 -18.43 -20.76 -16.76
N MET A 545 -17.43 -20.37 -17.57
CA MET A 545 -16.91 -18.99 -17.57
C MET A 545 -18.01 -18.03 -18.05
N THR A 546 -18.16 -16.91 -17.35
CA THR A 546 -19.09 -15.85 -17.77
C THR A 546 -18.57 -15.10 -19.00
N THR A 547 -19.46 -14.43 -19.70
CA THR A 547 -19.11 -13.54 -20.82
C THR A 547 -18.07 -12.49 -20.40
N GLN A 548 -18.23 -11.90 -19.21
CA GLN A 548 -17.33 -10.84 -18.73
C GLN A 548 -15.94 -11.39 -18.38
N MET A 549 -15.86 -12.58 -17.78
CA MET A 549 -14.58 -13.24 -17.53
C MET A 549 -13.85 -13.59 -18.83
N ALA A 550 -14.56 -14.08 -19.83
CA ALA A 550 -14.00 -14.37 -21.15
C ALA A 550 -13.41 -13.10 -21.80
N LYS A 551 -14.12 -11.97 -21.73
CA LYS A 551 -13.62 -10.67 -22.23
C LYS A 551 -12.36 -10.23 -21.47
N LEU A 552 -12.33 -10.42 -20.18
CA LEU A 552 -11.19 -10.03 -19.33
C LEU A 552 -9.93 -10.83 -19.69
N PHE A 553 -10.04 -12.15 -19.87
CA PHE A 553 -8.91 -12.98 -20.30
C PHE A 553 -8.47 -12.67 -21.73
N ALA A 554 -9.41 -12.45 -22.66
CA ALA A 554 -9.09 -12.04 -24.02
C ALA A 554 -8.34 -10.70 -24.05
N ALA A 555 -8.75 -9.71 -23.25
CA ALA A 555 -8.07 -8.44 -23.12
C ALA A 555 -6.65 -8.58 -22.52
N ALA A 556 -6.40 -9.62 -21.72
CA ALA A 556 -5.09 -9.97 -21.21
C ALA A 556 -4.22 -10.79 -22.21
N GLY A 557 -4.70 -11.00 -23.43
CA GLY A 557 -3.98 -11.74 -24.48
C GLY A 557 -3.98 -13.26 -24.29
N GLN A 558 -4.85 -13.78 -23.44
CA GLN A 558 -4.98 -15.23 -23.22
C GLN A 558 -5.95 -15.83 -24.24
N GLN A 559 -5.67 -17.06 -24.70
CA GLN A 559 -6.62 -17.82 -25.50
C GLN A 559 -7.73 -18.31 -24.58
N VAL A 560 -8.96 -17.91 -24.88
CA VAL A 560 -10.16 -18.27 -24.13
C VAL A 560 -10.98 -19.25 -24.96
N PRO A 561 -11.49 -20.36 -24.39
CA PRO A 561 -12.47 -21.22 -25.06
C PRO A 561 -13.70 -20.42 -25.46
N GLU A 562 -14.32 -20.76 -26.55
CA GLU A 562 -15.58 -20.16 -26.97
C GLU A 562 -16.66 -20.44 -25.91
N VAL A 563 -17.32 -19.39 -25.42
CA VAL A 563 -18.42 -19.52 -24.47
C VAL A 563 -19.64 -20.07 -25.19
N LYS A 564 -20.11 -21.25 -24.79
CA LYS A 564 -21.31 -21.84 -25.31
C LYS A 564 -22.51 -21.50 -24.43
N TYR A 565 -23.48 -20.81 -25.00
CA TYR A 565 -24.64 -20.32 -24.27
C TYR A 565 -25.80 -21.29 -24.28
N ILE A 566 -26.62 -21.21 -23.23
CA ILE A 566 -27.97 -21.73 -23.19
C ILE A 566 -28.88 -20.66 -23.79
N PHE A 567 -29.63 -20.96 -24.85
CA PHE A 567 -30.56 -20.05 -25.49
C PHE A 567 -31.95 -20.24 -24.89
N GLU A 568 -32.46 -19.23 -24.23
CA GLU A 568 -33.73 -19.25 -23.51
C GLU A 568 -34.75 -18.36 -24.21
N LEU A 569 -35.90 -18.92 -24.50
CA LEU A 569 -36.99 -18.29 -25.24
C LEU A 569 -38.20 -18.03 -24.34
N ASN A 570 -38.78 -16.83 -24.40
CA ASN A 570 -39.99 -16.46 -23.71
C ASN A 570 -41.24 -16.95 -24.53
N PRO A 571 -41.94 -18.01 -24.07
CA PRO A 571 -43.05 -18.56 -24.83
C PRO A 571 -44.23 -17.61 -25.00
N GLU A 572 -44.39 -16.64 -24.10
CA GLU A 572 -45.49 -15.66 -24.14
C GLU A 572 -45.21 -14.46 -25.02
N HIS A 573 -43.96 -14.25 -25.46
CA HIS A 573 -43.60 -13.10 -26.24
C HIS A 573 -44.07 -13.20 -27.71
N PRO A 574 -44.72 -12.14 -28.26
CA PRO A 574 -45.28 -12.17 -29.61
C PRO A 574 -44.29 -12.52 -30.72
N LEU A 575 -43.00 -12.12 -30.60
CA LEU A 575 -41.96 -12.46 -31.58
C LEU A 575 -41.61 -13.96 -31.57
N VAL A 576 -41.62 -14.60 -30.39
CA VAL A 576 -41.39 -16.05 -30.27
C VAL A 576 -42.57 -16.82 -30.84
N GLN A 577 -43.81 -16.41 -30.53
CA GLN A 577 -45.02 -17.00 -31.10
C GLN A 577 -45.03 -16.87 -32.63
N ARG A 578 -44.70 -15.69 -33.15
CA ARG A 578 -44.58 -15.44 -34.59
C ARG A 578 -43.50 -16.31 -35.25
N ALA A 579 -42.38 -16.54 -34.58
CA ALA A 579 -41.35 -17.45 -35.06
C ALA A 579 -41.84 -18.91 -35.08
N ALA A 580 -42.61 -19.34 -34.07
CA ALA A 580 -43.17 -20.69 -33.97
C ALA A 580 -44.20 -21.00 -35.07
N GLU A 581 -44.94 -20.00 -35.54
CA GLU A 581 -45.91 -20.10 -36.62
C GLU A 581 -45.29 -20.23 -38.03
N GLN A 582 -43.97 -19.95 -38.19
CA GLN A 582 -43.33 -19.98 -39.50
C GLN A 582 -43.21 -21.43 -40.05
N GLN A 583 -43.85 -21.68 -41.19
CA GLN A 583 -43.80 -22.99 -41.86
C GLN A 583 -42.60 -23.11 -42.83
N GLU A 584 -42.19 -22.00 -43.43
CA GLU A 584 -41.09 -21.93 -44.38
C GLU A 584 -39.74 -21.92 -43.66
N ASP A 585 -38.86 -22.87 -44.01
CA ASP A 585 -37.60 -23.06 -43.29
C ASP A 585 -36.65 -21.83 -43.36
N ASP A 586 -36.57 -21.18 -44.53
CA ASP A 586 -35.73 -20.00 -44.69
C ASP A 586 -36.20 -18.82 -43.80
N ARG A 587 -37.50 -18.64 -43.72
CA ARG A 587 -38.09 -17.58 -42.90
C ARG A 587 -38.04 -17.91 -41.42
N PHE A 588 -38.22 -19.15 -41.08
CA PHE A 588 -38.00 -19.65 -39.72
C PHE A 588 -36.53 -19.38 -39.25
N ALA A 589 -35.57 -19.75 -40.10
CA ALA A 589 -34.14 -19.50 -39.80
C ALA A 589 -33.85 -18.02 -39.58
N GLN A 590 -34.40 -17.11 -40.39
CA GLN A 590 -34.23 -15.66 -40.22
C GLN A 590 -34.78 -15.16 -38.89
N TRP A 591 -35.94 -15.67 -38.42
CA TRP A 591 -36.52 -15.32 -37.12
C TRP A 591 -35.69 -15.84 -35.96
N ILE A 592 -35.24 -17.07 -36.02
CA ILE A 592 -34.42 -17.65 -34.93
C ILE A 592 -33.05 -16.99 -34.84
N ASP A 593 -32.42 -16.72 -35.97
CA ASP A 593 -31.17 -15.97 -36.02
C ASP A 593 -31.32 -14.53 -35.47
N LEU A 594 -32.47 -13.87 -35.78
CA LEU A 594 -32.76 -12.55 -35.21
C LEU A 594 -32.87 -12.61 -33.68
N LEU A 595 -33.62 -13.58 -33.14
CA LEU A 595 -33.82 -13.73 -31.71
C LEU A 595 -32.51 -14.07 -30.99
N LEU A 596 -31.68 -14.91 -31.59
CA LEU A 596 -30.36 -15.26 -31.05
C LEU A 596 -29.42 -14.05 -31.08
N ASP A 597 -29.35 -13.31 -32.19
CA ASP A 597 -28.52 -12.13 -32.32
C ASP A 597 -28.93 -11.03 -31.31
N GLN A 598 -30.24 -10.85 -31.07
CA GLN A 598 -30.73 -9.90 -30.05
C GLN A 598 -30.27 -10.32 -28.65
N ALA A 599 -30.39 -11.62 -28.32
CA ALA A 599 -29.96 -12.13 -27.03
C ALA A 599 -28.43 -12.03 -26.83
N LEU A 600 -27.65 -12.34 -27.88
CA LEU A 600 -26.19 -12.17 -27.86
C LEU A 600 -25.77 -10.69 -27.77
N LEU A 601 -26.47 -9.79 -28.45
CA LEU A 601 -26.20 -8.35 -28.36
C LEU A 601 -26.45 -7.83 -26.95
N ALA A 602 -27.54 -8.27 -26.32
CA ALA A 602 -27.86 -7.89 -24.94
C ALA A 602 -26.80 -8.40 -23.95
N GLU A 603 -26.25 -9.60 -24.16
CA GLU A 603 -25.25 -10.20 -23.27
C GLU A 603 -23.83 -9.72 -23.55
N ARG A 604 -23.44 -9.67 -24.81
CA ARG A 604 -22.05 -9.34 -25.22
C ARG A 604 -21.82 -7.84 -25.45
N GLY A 605 -22.88 -7.07 -25.70
CA GLY A 605 -22.79 -5.67 -26.12
C GLY A 605 -22.33 -5.48 -27.57
N THR A 606 -21.95 -6.56 -28.27
CA THR A 606 -21.48 -6.56 -29.67
C THR A 606 -21.91 -7.83 -30.39
N LEU A 607 -21.99 -7.74 -31.70
CA LEU A 607 -22.21 -8.89 -32.61
C LEU A 607 -21.00 -9.10 -33.52
N GLU A 608 -20.80 -10.31 -34.00
CA GLU A 608 -19.74 -10.63 -34.96
C GLU A 608 -19.98 -9.95 -36.30
N ASP A 609 -21.22 -9.94 -36.80
CA ASP A 609 -21.63 -9.23 -38.02
C ASP A 609 -22.87 -8.36 -37.75
N PRO A 610 -22.69 -7.12 -37.24
CA PRO A 610 -23.78 -6.18 -37.03
C PRO A 610 -24.53 -5.80 -38.33
N ASN A 611 -23.84 -5.82 -39.50
CA ASN A 611 -24.45 -5.46 -40.76
C ASN A 611 -25.43 -6.54 -41.23
N GLN A 612 -25.10 -7.80 -41.01
CA GLN A 612 -26.01 -8.90 -41.33
C GLN A 612 -27.27 -8.87 -40.44
N PHE A 613 -27.09 -8.57 -39.15
CA PHE A 613 -28.19 -8.34 -38.22
C PHE A 613 -29.14 -7.25 -38.71
N ILE A 614 -28.60 -6.07 -39.08
CA ILE A 614 -29.40 -4.95 -39.57
C ILE A 614 -30.16 -5.34 -40.85
N LYS A 615 -29.51 -6.03 -41.81
CA LYS A 615 -30.17 -6.51 -43.04
C LYS A 615 -31.33 -7.46 -42.72
N ARG A 616 -31.15 -8.36 -41.77
CA ARG A 616 -32.18 -9.33 -41.32
C ARG A 616 -33.37 -8.61 -40.69
N VAL A 617 -33.10 -7.66 -39.78
CA VAL A 617 -34.13 -6.79 -39.19
C VAL A 617 -34.95 -6.10 -40.26
N ASN A 618 -34.30 -5.47 -41.22
CA ASN A 618 -34.96 -4.73 -42.30
C ASN A 618 -35.81 -5.68 -43.18
N ALA A 619 -35.31 -6.85 -43.52
CA ALA A 619 -36.03 -7.84 -44.31
C ALA A 619 -37.29 -8.34 -43.60
N LEU A 620 -37.23 -8.57 -42.30
CA LEU A 620 -38.38 -9.04 -41.51
C LEU A 620 -39.40 -7.93 -41.21
N LEU A 621 -38.99 -6.66 -41.15
CA LEU A 621 -39.91 -5.55 -40.97
C LEU A 621 -40.66 -5.16 -42.28
N LEU A 622 -40.09 -5.50 -43.43
CA LEU A 622 -40.70 -5.20 -44.75
C LEU A 622 -41.56 -6.37 -45.28
N ALA A 623 -41.52 -7.54 -44.61
CA ALA A 623 -42.27 -8.74 -44.95
C ALA A 623 -43.56 -8.92 -44.10
#